data_7286774a253821789b3b62e8554b84de
#
_entry.id   7286774a253821789b3b62e8554b84de
#
_cell.length_a   1.000
_cell.length_b   1.000
_cell.length_c   1.000
_cell.angle_alpha   90.00
_cell.angle_beta   90.00
_cell.angle_gamma   90.00
#
_symmetry.space_group_name_H-M   'P 1'
#
loop_
_entity.id
_entity.type
_entity.pdbx_description
1 polymer ?
#
loop_
_entity_poly.entity_id
_entity_poly.type
_entity_poly.pdbx_seq_one_letter_code
_entity_poly.pdbx_strand_id
1 'polypeptide(L)'
;MRITSFNVNKFCGAYGNGYYFNPKNIDFKTPIKRMIDTLLETNEDVVFLQEVTDNKFVDLEGLFPNNKYKIHSYAKLTSKSLVVAITLKNSLWKKKEEYSNFTFKNKIIDMYLDEKSIRIVSFHNTDSAIKGKVETLFSEQDDIDIFLGDFNDKEWVNELNSNTALNYRDVVTNDMITYKPGQTAIDRIFIRKGKFDNNIVFNGITETFLSDHNLISFSLNV
;
A
#
# COMPACT_ATOMS: atom_id res chain seq x y z
N MET A 1 9.97 7.67 -11.68
CA MET A 1 8.64 7.42 -11.08
C MET A 1 8.82 7.03 -9.61
N ARG A 2 8.05 7.61 -8.71
CA ARG A 2 8.14 7.31 -7.27
C ARG A 2 6.82 6.78 -6.74
N ILE A 3 6.91 5.83 -5.85
CA ILE A 3 5.77 5.07 -5.32
C ILE A 3 5.94 4.95 -3.81
N THR A 4 4.87 5.23 -3.09
CA THR A 4 4.82 5.14 -1.63
C THR A 4 3.75 4.15 -1.19
N SER A 5 4.05 3.37 -0.15
CA SER A 5 3.11 2.52 0.57
C SER A 5 3.06 2.89 2.05
N PHE A 6 1.87 2.98 2.62
CA PHE A 6 1.67 3.38 4.00
C PHE A 6 0.40 2.78 4.61
N ASN A 7 0.54 1.97 5.64
CA ASN A 7 -0.59 1.55 6.47
C ASN A 7 -0.93 2.70 7.44
N VAL A 8 -2.12 3.28 7.29
CA VAL A 8 -2.55 4.46 8.05
C VAL A 8 -3.27 4.13 9.35
N ASN A 9 -3.34 2.85 9.74
CA ASN A 9 -3.99 2.39 10.98
C ASN A 9 -5.34 3.10 11.24
N LYS A 10 -6.21 3.11 10.24
CA LYS A 10 -7.56 3.74 10.32
C LYS A 10 -7.55 5.20 10.78
N PHE A 11 -6.45 5.91 10.54
CA PHE A 11 -6.21 7.28 11.02
C PHE A 11 -6.22 7.41 12.56
N CYS A 12 -5.81 6.37 13.27
CA CYS A 12 -5.76 6.34 14.74
C CYS A 12 -4.39 6.72 15.31
N GLY A 13 -3.38 6.91 14.47
CA GLY A 13 -2.01 7.23 14.88
C GLY A 13 -1.28 6.03 15.50
N ALA A 14 -0.07 6.27 16.01
CA ALA A 14 0.79 5.24 16.60
C ALA A 14 0.26 4.66 17.92
N TYR A 15 -0.74 5.26 18.52
CA TYR A 15 -1.28 4.88 19.83
C TYR A 15 -2.61 4.16 19.76
N GLY A 16 -3.16 3.97 18.55
CA GLY A 16 -4.41 3.26 18.35
C GLY A 16 -4.15 1.75 18.35
N ASN A 17 -4.96 1.00 19.10
CA ASN A 17 -4.94 -0.48 19.05
C ASN A 17 -5.77 -1.05 17.89
N GLY A 18 -5.87 -0.32 16.79
CA GLY A 18 -6.58 -0.73 15.59
C GLY A 18 -8.13 -0.71 15.68
N TYR A 19 -8.69 -0.45 16.83
CA TYR A 19 -10.13 -0.39 17.07
C TYR A 19 -10.58 1.05 17.24
N TYR A 20 -10.97 1.73 16.16
CA TYR A 20 -11.79 2.98 16.13
C TYR A 20 -11.63 3.99 17.28
N PHE A 21 -10.73 3.76 18.20
CA PHE A 21 -10.60 4.52 19.42
C PHE A 21 -9.29 5.30 19.39
N ASN A 22 -9.42 6.56 19.06
CA ASN A 22 -8.39 7.56 19.34
C ASN A 22 -8.64 8.07 20.77
N PRO A 23 -7.95 7.55 21.82
CA PRO A 23 -8.28 7.83 23.22
C PRO A 23 -8.11 9.30 23.62
N LYS A 24 -7.49 10.10 22.76
CA LYS A 24 -7.19 11.51 23.01
C LYS A 24 -7.87 12.47 22.04
N ASN A 25 -8.76 12.01 21.16
CA ASN A 25 -9.36 12.81 20.09
C ASN A 25 -8.31 13.60 19.24
N ILE A 26 -7.12 13.04 19.09
CA ILE A 26 -6.06 13.68 18.33
C ILE A 26 -6.40 13.56 16.84
N ASP A 27 -6.30 14.66 16.12
CA ASP A 27 -6.48 14.66 14.67
C ASP A 27 -5.23 14.13 13.96
N PHE A 28 -5.27 12.89 13.50
CA PHE A 28 -4.25 12.30 12.63
C PHE A 28 -4.58 12.45 11.14
N LYS A 29 -5.83 12.76 10.79
CA LYS A 29 -6.27 12.85 9.38
C LYS A 29 -5.60 14.02 8.67
N THR A 30 -5.63 15.18 9.28
CA THR A 30 -5.05 16.40 8.69
C THR A 30 -3.54 16.27 8.45
N PRO A 31 -2.70 15.82 9.41
CA PRO A 31 -1.28 15.60 9.13
C PRO A 31 -1.03 14.51 8.09
N ILE A 32 -1.78 13.40 8.09
CA ILE A 32 -1.66 12.35 7.06
C ILE A 32 -2.00 12.93 5.68
N LYS A 33 -3.11 13.67 5.58
CA LYS A 33 -3.47 14.36 4.33
C LYS A 33 -2.35 15.28 3.85
N ARG A 34 -1.81 16.13 4.71
CA ARG A 34 -0.70 17.05 4.34
C ARG A 34 0.52 16.30 3.85
N MET A 35 0.87 15.19 4.49
CA MET A 35 1.97 14.32 4.05
C MET A 35 1.71 13.78 2.65
N ILE A 36 0.51 13.23 2.38
CA ILE A 36 0.13 12.70 1.07
C ILE A 36 0.10 13.83 0.02
N ASP A 37 -0.44 15.00 0.37
CA ASP A 37 -0.40 16.18 -0.51
C ASP A 37 1.04 16.51 -0.92
N THR A 38 1.93 16.60 0.06
CA THR A 38 3.35 16.90 -0.20
C THR A 38 3.99 15.83 -1.08
N LEU A 39 3.76 14.55 -0.81
CA LEU A 39 4.30 13.46 -1.63
C LEU A 39 3.84 13.58 -3.08
N LEU A 40 2.53 13.69 -3.33
CA LEU A 40 1.96 13.74 -4.68
C LEU A 40 2.30 15.04 -5.42
N GLU A 41 2.48 16.16 -4.72
CA GLU A 41 2.84 17.45 -5.33
C GLU A 41 4.33 17.53 -5.66
N THR A 42 5.18 16.82 -4.91
CA THR A 42 6.61 16.95 -5.09
C THR A 42 7.17 15.95 -6.09
N ASN A 43 6.86 14.67 -5.98
CA ASN A 43 7.49 13.68 -6.86
C ASN A 43 6.79 12.31 -6.88
N GLU A 44 5.80 12.03 -6.04
CA GLU A 44 5.14 10.73 -6.02
C GLU A 44 4.12 10.63 -7.15
N ASP A 45 4.12 9.50 -7.86
CA ASP A 45 3.15 9.24 -8.92
C ASP A 45 1.88 8.57 -8.39
N VAL A 46 2.04 7.76 -7.34
CA VAL A 46 0.95 7.07 -6.66
C VAL A 46 1.30 6.78 -5.20
N VAL A 47 0.32 6.93 -4.32
CA VAL A 47 0.42 6.58 -2.91
C VAL A 47 -0.60 5.49 -2.62
N PHE A 48 -0.11 4.33 -2.18
CA PHE A 48 -0.93 3.21 -1.73
C PHE A 48 -1.13 3.30 -0.22
N LEU A 49 -2.38 3.21 0.22
CA LEU A 49 -2.73 3.24 1.64
C LEU A 49 -3.43 1.95 2.03
N GLN A 50 -3.02 1.37 3.15
CA GLN A 50 -3.66 0.23 3.78
C GLN A 50 -4.38 0.69 5.07
N GLU A 51 -5.32 -0.12 5.53
CA GLU A 51 -6.17 0.18 6.68
C GLU A 51 -6.88 1.55 6.63
N VAL A 52 -7.23 1.99 5.45
CA VAL A 52 -8.04 3.20 5.31
C VAL A 52 -9.45 2.93 5.79
N THR A 53 -10.00 3.84 6.54
CA THR A 53 -11.43 3.82 6.92
C THR A 53 -12.13 5.03 6.37
N ASP A 54 -13.37 4.83 5.94
CA ASP A 54 -14.28 5.91 5.58
C ASP A 54 -15.57 5.73 6.38
N ASN A 55 -15.90 6.70 7.19
CA ASN A 55 -17.06 6.67 8.07
C ASN A 55 -17.42 8.10 8.50
N LYS A 56 -18.38 8.24 9.43
CA LYS A 56 -18.80 9.56 9.94
C LYS A 56 -17.68 10.42 10.56
N PHE A 57 -16.52 9.85 10.86
CA PHE A 57 -15.37 10.56 11.43
C PHE A 57 -14.25 10.82 10.40
N VAL A 58 -14.24 10.05 9.31
CA VAL A 58 -13.24 10.17 8.24
C VAL A 58 -13.99 10.21 6.91
N ASP A 59 -14.07 11.37 6.33
CA ASP A 59 -14.60 11.59 4.98
C ASP A 59 -13.41 11.60 4.00
N LEU A 60 -13.21 10.49 3.29
CA LEU A 60 -12.11 10.37 2.34
C LEU A 60 -12.28 11.28 1.13
N GLU A 61 -13.48 11.46 0.63
CA GLU A 61 -13.72 12.33 -0.52
C GLU A 61 -13.53 13.80 -0.14
N GLY A 62 -13.88 14.17 1.10
CA GLY A 62 -13.60 15.49 1.63
C GLY A 62 -12.10 15.72 1.90
N LEU A 63 -11.36 14.69 2.35
CA LEU A 63 -9.91 14.76 2.51
C LEU A 63 -9.18 14.85 1.17
N PHE A 64 -9.61 14.07 0.17
CA PHE A 64 -9.00 13.98 -1.15
C PHE A 64 -10.03 14.31 -2.24
N PRO A 65 -10.38 15.61 -2.40
CA PRO A 65 -11.46 16.03 -3.28
C PRO A 65 -11.16 15.71 -4.76
N ASN A 66 -12.20 15.29 -5.48
CA ASN A 66 -12.11 14.78 -6.84
C ASN A 66 -11.72 15.81 -7.91
N ASN A 67 -11.68 17.10 -7.56
CA ASN A 67 -11.13 18.13 -8.43
C ASN A 67 -9.60 18.13 -8.47
N LYS A 68 -8.93 17.54 -7.46
CA LYS A 68 -7.47 17.46 -7.36
C LYS A 68 -6.94 16.02 -7.40
N TYR A 69 -7.68 15.06 -6.85
CA TYR A 69 -7.25 13.67 -6.67
C TYR A 69 -8.16 12.67 -7.37
N LYS A 70 -7.65 11.46 -7.58
CA LYS A 70 -8.43 10.24 -7.81
C LYS A 70 -8.16 9.26 -6.68
N ILE A 71 -9.23 8.75 -6.08
CA ILE A 71 -9.17 7.64 -5.13
C ILE A 71 -9.57 6.38 -5.90
N HIS A 72 -8.68 5.41 -5.94
CA HIS A 72 -8.92 4.12 -6.58
C HIS A 72 -9.20 3.07 -5.51
N SER A 73 -10.32 2.39 -5.61
CA SER A 73 -10.73 1.31 -4.70
C SER A 73 -11.67 0.34 -5.43
N TYR A 74 -11.69 -0.93 -5.02
CA TYR A 74 -12.70 -1.90 -5.49
C TYR A 74 -13.95 -1.95 -4.60
N ALA A 75 -13.79 -1.68 -3.32
CA ALA A 75 -14.91 -1.62 -2.40
C ALA A 75 -15.47 -0.19 -2.34
N LYS A 76 -16.71 -0.08 -1.87
CA LYS A 76 -17.28 1.22 -1.52
C LYS A 76 -16.46 1.85 -0.41
N LEU A 77 -16.27 3.15 -0.46
CA LEU A 77 -15.47 3.89 0.52
C LEU A 77 -16.04 3.80 1.95
N THR A 78 -17.33 3.48 2.10
CA THR A 78 -17.98 3.23 3.39
C THR A 78 -17.56 1.92 4.07
N SER A 79 -16.70 1.11 3.43
CA SER A 79 -16.23 -0.15 3.99
C SER A 79 -15.21 0.07 5.11
N LYS A 80 -15.19 -0.85 6.06
CA LYS A 80 -14.19 -0.87 7.14
C LYS A 80 -12.85 -1.36 6.61
N SER A 81 -11.77 -0.65 6.86
CA SER A 81 -10.42 -1.08 6.51
C SER A 81 -10.23 -1.40 5.02
N LEU A 82 -9.95 -0.37 4.26
CA LEU A 82 -9.74 -0.43 2.81
C LEU A 82 -8.25 -0.44 2.46
N VAL A 83 -7.93 -1.01 1.30
CA VAL A 83 -6.74 -0.67 0.54
C VAL A 83 -7.14 0.24 -0.61
N VAL A 84 -6.49 1.38 -0.72
CA VAL A 84 -6.76 2.37 -1.77
C VAL A 84 -5.45 2.84 -2.40
N ALA A 85 -5.52 3.31 -3.64
CA ALA A 85 -4.45 4.09 -4.25
C ALA A 85 -4.94 5.52 -4.47
N ILE A 86 -4.10 6.51 -4.18
CA ILE A 86 -4.36 7.93 -4.40
C ILE A 86 -3.38 8.46 -5.42
N THR A 87 -3.91 9.11 -6.44
CA THR A 87 -3.12 9.78 -7.49
C THR A 87 -3.63 11.21 -7.68
N LEU A 88 -2.83 12.04 -8.32
CA LEU A 88 -3.34 13.30 -8.84
C LEU A 88 -4.41 13.03 -9.91
N LYS A 89 -5.34 13.97 -10.08
CA LYS A 89 -6.48 13.84 -11.01
C LYS A 89 -6.06 13.55 -12.44
N ASN A 90 -4.97 14.16 -12.89
CA ASN A 90 -4.46 14.04 -14.25
C ASN A 90 -3.49 12.86 -14.42
N SER A 91 -3.31 12.05 -13.41
CA SER A 91 -2.46 10.87 -13.47
C SER A 91 -2.99 9.85 -14.48
N LEU A 92 -2.07 9.20 -15.19
CA LEU A 92 -2.37 8.15 -16.17
C LEU A 92 -2.53 6.76 -15.55
N TRP A 93 -2.31 6.65 -14.24
CA TRP A 93 -2.57 5.43 -13.49
C TRP A 93 -4.05 5.05 -13.56
N LYS A 94 -4.31 3.77 -13.82
CA LYS A 94 -5.65 3.18 -13.91
C LYS A 94 -5.75 1.98 -12.98
N LYS A 95 -6.95 1.73 -12.49
CA LYS A 95 -7.30 0.51 -11.74
C LYS A 95 -7.70 -0.58 -12.73
N LYS A 96 -7.19 -1.82 -12.56
CA LYS A 96 -7.71 -2.98 -13.29
C LYS A 96 -9.07 -3.40 -12.73
N GLU A 97 -10.02 -3.78 -13.56
CA GLU A 97 -11.40 -4.07 -13.13
C GLU A 97 -11.62 -5.55 -12.74
N GLU A 98 -10.68 -6.44 -13.02
CA GLU A 98 -10.83 -7.89 -12.83
C GLU A 98 -11.11 -8.30 -11.37
N TYR A 99 -10.71 -7.50 -10.39
CA TYR A 99 -10.89 -7.78 -8.96
C TYR A 99 -12.17 -7.18 -8.34
N SER A 100 -12.97 -6.50 -9.12
CA SER A 100 -14.20 -5.84 -8.64
C SER A 100 -15.22 -6.80 -8.01
N ASN A 101 -15.18 -8.06 -8.40
CA ASN A 101 -16.08 -9.12 -7.93
C ASN A 101 -15.49 -9.99 -6.80
N PHE A 102 -14.28 -9.71 -6.33
CA PHE A 102 -13.67 -10.50 -5.27
C PHE A 102 -14.31 -10.26 -3.90
N THR A 103 -14.38 -11.33 -3.09
CA THR A 103 -14.86 -11.25 -1.71
C THR A 103 -14.01 -10.29 -0.87
N PHE A 104 -12.71 -10.20 -1.16
CA PHE A 104 -11.72 -9.38 -0.44
C PHE A 104 -11.38 -8.07 -1.16
N LYS A 105 -12.24 -7.59 -2.02
CA LYS A 105 -12.01 -6.36 -2.80
C LYS A 105 -11.69 -5.11 -1.99
N ASN A 106 -11.97 -5.12 -0.69
CA ASN A 106 -11.56 -4.06 0.23
C ASN A 106 -10.10 -4.19 0.71
N LYS A 107 -9.43 -5.32 0.43
CA LYS A 107 -8.08 -5.64 0.90
C LYS A 107 -7.02 -5.65 -0.19
N ILE A 108 -7.38 -5.31 -1.40
CA ILE A 108 -6.49 -5.30 -2.56
C ILE A 108 -6.80 -4.13 -3.48
N ILE A 109 -5.80 -3.61 -4.14
CA ILE A 109 -5.92 -2.70 -5.27
C ILE A 109 -4.86 -3.04 -6.32
N ASP A 110 -5.25 -3.14 -7.57
CA ASP A 110 -4.40 -3.42 -8.71
C ASP A 110 -4.39 -2.23 -9.65
N MET A 111 -3.24 -1.62 -9.81
CA MET A 111 -3.02 -0.42 -10.58
C MET A 111 -2.06 -0.70 -11.73
N TYR A 112 -2.33 -0.09 -12.88
CA TYR A 112 -1.45 -0.19 -14.02
C TYR A 112 -1.22 1.17 -14.70
N LEU A 113 -0.06 1.30 -15.33
CA LEU A 113 0.36 2.45 -16.11
C LEU A 113 0.75 1.95 -17.50
N ASP A 114 -0.14 2.11 -18.49
CA ASP A 114 0.02 1.56 -19.85
C ASP A 114 1.30 2.05 -20.54
N GLU A 115 1.57 3.35 -20.48
CA GLU A 115 2.71 3.97 -21.17
C GLU A 115 4.06 3.40 -20.74
N LYS A 116 4.16 2.89 -19.53
CA LYS A 116 5.37 2.29 -18.96
C LYS A 116 5.30 0.78 -18.85
N SER A 117 4.17 0.18 -19.21
CA SER A 117 3.89 -1.25 -19.03
C SER A 117 4.21 -1.72 -17.61
N ILE A 118 3.72 -0.98 -16.60
CA ILE A 118 3.94 -1.26 -15.19
C ILE A 118 2.61 -1.62 -14.54
N ARG A 119 2.62 -2.72 -13.79
CA ARG A 119 1.49 -3.20 -13.01
C ARG A 119 1.88 -3.43 -11.56
N ILE A 120 1.11 -2.86 -10.63
CA ILE A 120 1.38 -2.90 -9.19
C ILE A 120 0.14 -3.38 -8.46
N VAL A 121 0.31 -4.40 -7.63
CA VAL A 121 -0.72 -4.88 -6.72
C VAL A 121 -0.36 -4.49 -5.29
N SER A 122 -1.23 -3.71 -4.65
CA SER A 122 -1.13 -3.43 -3.22
C SER A 122 -2.21 -4.18 -2.46
N PHE A 123 -1.87 -4.68 -1.27
CA PHE A 123 -2.81 -5.43 -0.44
C PHE A 123 -2.53 -5.25 1.05
N HIS A 124 -3.50 -5.68 1.87
CA HIS A 124 -3.39 -5.79 3.31
C HIS A 124 -3.84 -7.19 3.72
N ASN A 125 -2.89 -8.02 4.12
CA ASN A 125 -3.15 -9.39 4.57
C ASN A 125 -3.78 -9.37 5.98
N THR A 126 -5.01 -9.83 6.10
CA THR A 126 -5.73 -9.90 7.39
C THR A 126 -6.15 -11.32 7.75
N ASP A 127 -6.02 -12.26 6.81
CA ASP A 127 -6.42 -13.64 7.01
C ASP A 127 -5.86 -14.58 5.92
N SER A 128 -5.97 -15.88 6.16
CA SER A 128 -5.45 -16.92 5.26
C SER A 128 -6.06 -16.91 3.85
N ALA A 129 -7.27 -16.41 3.70
CA ALA A 129 -7.91 -16.38 2.39
C ALA A 129 -7.30 -15.28 1.49
N ILE A 130 -6.90 -14.15 2.08
CA ILE A 130 -6.15 -13.10 1.37
C ILE A 130 -4.76 -13.61 1.04
N LYS A 131 -4.05 -14.23 2.00
CA LYS A 131 -2.76 -14.87 1.81
C LYS A 131 -2.80 -15.80 0.60
N GLY A 132 -3.70 -16.78 0.58
CA GLY A 132 -3.84 -17.74 -0.51
C GLY A 132 -4.14 -17.10 -1.86
N LYS A 133 -4.93 -16.01 -1.88
CA LYS A 133 -5.19 -15.29 -3.14
C LYS A 133 -3.95 -14.57 -3.65
N VAL A 134 -3.20 -13.92 -2.77
CA VAL A 134 -1.95 -13.24 -3.15
C VAL A 134 -0.91 -14.25 -3.62
N GLU A 135 -0.79 -15.41 -2.97
CA GLU A 135 0.09 -16.52 -3.43
C GLU A 135 -0.27 -17.00 -4.84
N THR A 136 -1.56 -17.12 -5.14
CA THR A 136 -2.03 -17.42 -6.50
C THR A 136 -1.56 -16.35 -7.49
N LEU A 137 -1.67 -15.06 -7.14
CA LEU A 137 -1.21 -13.98 -8.01
C LEU A 137 0.31 -14.01 -8.21
N PHE A 138 1.09 -14.30 -7.18
CA PHE A 138 2.54 -14.46 -7.29
C PHE A 138 2.95 -15.60 -8.24
N SER A 139 2.18 -16.69 -8.29
CA SER A 139 2.51 -17.89 -9.07
C SER A 139 1.92 -17.92 -10.48
N GLU A 140 0.77 -17.29 -10.70
CA GLU A 140 0.00 -17.44 -11.94
C GLU A 140 -0.01 -16.19 -12.83
N GLN A 141 0.40 -15.02 -12.29
CA GLN A 141 0.30 -13.74 -13.01
C GLN A 141 1.69 -13.20 -13.37
N ASP A 142 2.15 -13.53 -14.56
CA ASP A 142 3.46 -13.09 -15.07
C ASP A 142 3.51 -11.59 -15.44
N ASP A 143 2.38 -10.89 -15.48
CA ASP A 143 2.31 -9.48 -15.83
C ASP A 143 2.29 -8.51 -14.64
N ILE A 144 2.24 -9.01 -13.41
CA ILE A 144 2.39 -8.16 -12.22
C ILE A 144 3.87 -7.90 -11.99
N ASP A 145 4.23 -6.65 -11.88
CA ASP A 145 5.61 -6.22 -11.72
C ASP A 145 6.03 -6.04 -10.28
N ILE A 146 5.10 -5.55 -9.46
CA ILE A 146 5.37 -5.21 -8.08
C ILE A 146 4.18 -5.63 -7.20
N PHE A 147 4.49 -6.31 -6.11
CA PHE A 147 3.58 -6.50 -4.99
C PHE A 147 4.06 -5.65 -3.82
N LEU A 148 3.16 -4.90 -3.21
CA LEU A 148 3.50 -4.10 -2.05
C LEU A 148 2.34 -4.04 -1.05
N GLY A 149 2.65 -3.71 0.20
CA GLY A 149 1.66 -3.50 1.23
C GLY A 149 2.00 -4.19 2.54
N ASP A 150 1.00 -4.33 3.39
CA ASP A 150 1.12 -4.97 4.69
C ASP A 150 0.86 -6.47 4.57
N PHE A 151 1.93 -7.25 4.68
CA PHE A 151 1.89 -8.72 4.65
C PHE A 151 1.40 -9.30 5.97
N ASN A 152 1.55 -8.57 7.09
CA ASN A 152 1.04 -8.91 8.42
C ASN A 152 1.48 -10.29 8.96
N ASP A 153 2.47 -10.92 8.32
CA ASP A 153 2.95 -12.28 8.62
C ASP A 153 4.43 -12.39 8.27
N LYS A 154 5.28 -12.34 9.30
CA LYS A 154 6.73 -12.46 9.14
C LYS A 154 7.16 -13.83 8.63
N GLU A 155 6.46 -14.89 9.04
CA GLU A 155 6.79 -16.26 8.62
C GLU A 155 6.50 -16.42 7.13
N TRP A 156 5.36 -15.93 6.67
CA TRP A 156 5.03 -15.93 5.25
C TRP A 156 6.04 -15.14 4.41
N VAL A 157 6.47 -13.96 4.87
CA VAL A 157 7.54 -13.21 4.20
C VAL A 157 8.82 -14.01 4.10
N ASN A 158 9.22 -14.72 5.15
CA ASN A 158 10.40 -15.58 5.14
C ASN A 158 10.24 -16.77 4.17
N GLU A 159 9.05 -17.36 4.10
CA GLU A 159 8.71 -18.41 3.12
C GLU A 159 8.85 -17.91 1.68
N LEU A 160 8.30 -16.72 1.37
CA LEU A 160 8.42 -16.09 0.06
C LEU A 160 9.89 -15.81 -0.30
N ASN A 161 10.67 -15.26 0.64
CA ASN A 161 12.08 -14.94 0.43
C ASN A 161 12.98 -16.18 0.25
N SER A 162 12.62 -17.31 0.86
CA SER A 162 13.33 -18.59 0.70
C SER A 162 12.93 -19.35 -0.56
N ASN A 163 11.83 -19.01 -1.19
CA ASN A 163 11.35 -19.68 -2.40
C ASN A 163 12.12 -19.23 -3.64
N THR A 164 13.14 -20.01 -4.01
CA THR A 164 14.00 -19.73 -5.17
C THR A 164 13.28 -19.80 -6.52
N ALA A 165 12.14 -20.49 -6.59
CA ALA A 165 11.30 -20.57 -7.79
C ALA A 165 10.46 -19.30 -7.99
N LEU A 166 10.33 -18.46 -6.95
CA LEU A 166 9.57 -17.22 -7.05
C LEU A 166 10.29 -16.21 -7.95
N ASN A 167 9.59 -15.71 -8.95
CA ASN A 167 10.12 -14.73 -9.89
C ASN A 167 10.10 -13.29 -9.34
N TYR A 168 10.22 -13.14 -8.04
CA TYR A 168 10.23 -11.85 -7.34
C TYR A 168 11.37 -11.81 -6.32
N ARG A 169 11.81 -10.60 -5.99
CA ARG A 169 12.72 -10.34 -4.89
C ARG A 169 12.17 -9.26 -3.99
N ASP A 170 12.35 -9.42 -2.70
CA ASP A 170 12.03 -8.42 -1.70
C ASP A 170 13.10 -7.31 -1.69
N VAL A 171 12.69 -6.07 -1.61
CA VAL A 171 13.60 -4.92 -1.49
C VAL A 171 13.62 -4.33 -0.08
N VAL A 172 12.72 -4.78 0.80
CA VAL A 172 12.67 -4.42 2.21
C VAL A 172 13.32 -5.53 3.01
N THR A 173 14.46 -5.25 3.63
CA THR A 173 15.17 -6.26 4.42
C THR A 173 14.57 -6.44 5.82
N ASN A 174 14.89 -7.57 6.48
CA ASN A 174 14.27 -7.92 7.78
C ASN A 174 14.70 -7.02 8.94
N ASP A 175 15.78 -6.25 8.79
CA ASP A 175 16.27 -5.25 9.75
C ASP A 175 15.59 -3.88 9.59
N MET A 176 14.85 -3.67 8.51
CA MET A 176 14.07 -2.47 8.28
C MET A 176 12.75 -2.53 9.04
N ILE A 177 12.64 -1.82 10.15
CA ILE A 177 11.43 -1.82 10.97
C ILE A 177 10.34 -1.01 10.28
N THR A 178 9.27 -1.68 9.84
CA THR A 178 8.09 -1.05 9.24
C THR A 178 6.90 -1.01 10.20
N TYR A 179 6.80 -1.98 11.13
CA TYR A 179 5.77 -2.04 12.17
C TYR A 179 6.41 -1.86 13.55
N LYS A 180 6.12 -0.73 14.19
CA LYS A 180 6.78 -0.30 15.43
C LYS A 180 6.46 -1.16 16.66
N PRO A 181 5.20 -1.53 16.94
CA PRO A 181 4.90 -2.34 18.13
C PRO A 181 5.61 -3.69 18.13
N GLY A 182 5.73 -4.34 16.99
CA GLY A 182 6.38 -5.64 16.84
C GLY A 182 7.88 -5.55 16.54
N GLN A 183 8.44 -4.37 16.30
CA GLN A 183 9.82 -4.17 15.82
C GLN A 183 10.12 -5.09 14.62
N THR A 184 9.20 -5.16 13.67
CA THR A 184 9.25 -6.09 12.52
C THR A 184 9.09 -5.36 11.20
N ALA A 185 9.58 -6.01 10.15
CA ALA A 185 9.40 -5.60 8.78
C ALA A 185 8.27 -6.44 8.17
N ILE A 186 7.02 -6.01 8.30
CA ILE A 186 5.84 -6.66 7.74
C ILE A 186 5.24 -5.93 6.54
N ASP A 187 5.55 -4.66 6.37
CA ASP A 187 5.28 -3.95 5.12
C ASP A 187 6.42 -4.25 4.14
N ARG A 188 6.09 -4.76 2.96
CA ARG A 188 7.06 -5.27 2.00
C ARG A 188 6.83 -4.75 0.60
N ILE A 189 7.89 -4.85 -0.20
CA ILE A 189 7.88 -4.57 -1.64
C ILE A 189 8.60 -5.71 -2.34
N PHE A 190 7.84 -6.54 -3.06
CA PHE A 190 8.36 -7.60 -3.91
C PHE A 190 8.34 -7.14 -5.36
N ILE A 191 9.48 -7.24 -6.04
CA ILE A 191 9.66 -6.78 -7.41
C ILE A 191 10.03 -7.95 -8.29
N ARG A 192 9.44 -7.99 -9.48
CA ARG A 192 9.77 -9.01 -10.48
C ARG A 192 11.25 -8.93 -10.87
N LYS A 193 11.93 -10.07 -10.79
CA LYS A 193 13.32 -10.23 -11.20
C LYS A 193 13.48 -9.96 -12.70
N GLY A 194 14.60 -9.37 -13.08
CA GLY A 194 14.96 -9.11 -14.47
C GLY A 194 14.36 -7.84 -15.08
N LYS A 195 13.20 -7.36 -14.60
CA LYS A 195 12.55 -6.17 -15.20
C LYS A 195 13.12 -4.85 -14.68
N PHE A 196 13.42 -4.76 -13.40
CA PHE A 196 13.85 -3.50 -12.75
C PHE A 196 15.14 -3.62 -11.96
N ASP A 197 15.95 -4.66 -12.16
CA ASP A 197 17.10 -4.98 -11.29
C ASP A 197 18.10 -3.84 -11.14
N ASN A 198 18.30 -3.03 -12.17
CA ASN A 198 19.19 -1.87 -12.15
C ASN A 198 18.46 -0.52 -12.11
N ASN A 199 17.12 -0.54 -12.11
CA ASN A 199 16.30 0.64 -12.30
C ASN A 199 15.44 0.97 -11.05
N ILE A 200 15.61 0.22 -9.98
CA ILE A 200 14.93 0.51 -8.72
C ILE A 200 15.89 1.12 -7.70
N VAL A 201 15.41 2.15 -7.04
CA VAL A 201 16.06 2.75 -5.88
C VAL A 201 15.08 2.71 -4.72
N PHE A 202 15.40 1.94 -3.68
CA PHE A 202 14.67 2.00 -2.42
C PHE A 202 15.01 3.32 -1.73
N ASN A 203 14.02 4.19 -1.58
CA ASN A 203 14.24 5.53 -1.01
C ASN A 203 14.29 5.50 0.53
N GLY A 204 13.93 4.36 1.12
CA GLY A 204 14.01 4.14 2.56
C GLY A 204 12.66 4.07 3.26
N ILE A 205 12.77 4.02 4.57
CA ILE A 205 11.66 4.03 5.52
C ILE A 205 11.60 5.40 6.17
N THR A 206 10.42 6.01 6.16
CA THR A 206 10.20 7.27 6.88
C THR A 206 9.45 6.97 8.17
N GLU A 207 10.11 7.18 9.31
CA GLU A 207 9.45 7.12 10.60
C GLU A 207 8.40 8.21 10.73
N THR A 208 7.25 7.84 11.26
CA THR A 208 6.16 8.77 11.48
C THR A 208 5.38 8.43 12.74
N PHE A 209 4.89 9.43 13.45
CA PHE A 209 3.94 9.24 14.56
C PHE A 209 2.49 9.17 14.09
N LEU A 210 2.26 9.25 12.78
CA LEU A 210 0.92 9.28 12.18
C LEU A 210 0.28 7.91 12.08
N SER A 211 1.07 6.84 12.26
CA SER A 211 0.62 5.45 12.31
C SER A 211 1.55 4.64 13.23
N ASP A 212 1.14 3.44 13.61
CA ASP A 212 2.00 2.40 14.19
C ASP A 212 2.89 1.72 13.13
N HIS A 213 2.63 1.97 11.84
CA HIS A 213 3.50 1.63 10.75
C HIS A 213 4.38 2.82 10.31
N ASN A 214 5.50 2.51 9.68
CA ASN A 214 6.34 3.47 8.97
C ASN A 214 5.97 3.48 7.49
N LEU A 215 6.20 4.61 6.85
CA LEU A 215 6.00 4.77 5.42
C LEU A 215 7.21 4.20 4.67
N ILE A 216 6.97 3.46 3.60
CA ILE A 216 8.01 2.95 2.70
C ILE A 216 7.87 3.56 1.31
N SER A 217 8.98 3.95 0.70
CA SER A 217 8.98 4.51 -0.65
C SER A 217 10.12 4.01 -1.52
N PHE A 218 9.90 3.99 -2.81
CA PHE A 218 10.90 3.60 -3.81
C PHE A 218 10.70 4.35 -5.13
N SER A 219 11.75 4.39 -5.93
CA SER A 219 11.75 4.98 -7.27
C SER A 219 12.03 3.94 -8.33
N LEU A 220 11.36 4.06 -9.47
CA LEU A 220 11.66 3.32 -10.69
C LEU A 220 12.20 4.30 -11.74
N ASN A 221 13.37 4.03 -12.26
CA ASN A 221 13.97 4.76 -13.37
C ASN A 221 13.52 4.11 -14.70
N VAL A 222 12.35 4.49 -15.21
CA VAL A 222 11.66 3.90 -16.36
C VAL A 222 11.27 4.94 -17.38
#